data_e283c806944b213409529243b902b513
#
_entry.id   e283c806944b213409529243b902b513
#
_cell.length_a   1.000
_cell.length_b   1.000
_cell.length_c   1.000
_cell.angle_alpha   90.00
_cell.angle_beta   90.00
_cell.angle_gamma   90.00
#
_symmetry.space_group_name_H-M   'P 1'
#
loop_
_entity.id
_entity.type
_entity.pdbx_description
1 polymer ?
#
loop_
_entity_poly.entity_id
_entity_poly.type
_entity_poly.pdbx_seq_one_letter_code
_entity_poly.pdbx_strand_id
1 'polypeptide(L)'
;MIKNKPVELIGNIKYGKLEKASMVSIRWAGFLLVTTVWISAGLFGLYILAFYASSLYTGNLERWNNLLEGLYEKGSGTATAGIGLHFAAGAIILMLGSIQLIGAIRERNPLFHRWVGRLYVLSSLLAAIGGLIFIVVKGTIGGLVMNIGFSLYGLLMLIAATETYRHAAAGRINKHRAWALRLYALAIGSWLYRMDYGFWLQLTNGFGHLHNFEGPFDSLMSFFFYVPNLLVVEIFIRSRNYKIFPLLNLFSALLLLSMTAFLLLGTYYFTRLYWGPAILEWFSGF
;
A
#
# COMPACT_ATOMS: atom_id res chain seq x y z
N MET A 1 21.15 -58.57 19.49
CA MET A 1 20.88 -57.69 18.35
C MET A 1 19.44 -57.17 18.47
N ILE A 2 19.22 -56.07 19.17
CA ILE A 2 17.90 -55.46 19.40
C ILE A 2 17.82 -54.25 18.45
N LYS A 3 16.95 -54.33 17.44
CA LYS A 3 16.70 -53.25 16.48
C LYS A 3 15.87 -52.13 17.14
N ASN A 4 16.50 -51.05 17.52
CA ASN A 4 15.82 -49.80 17.84
C ASN A 4 15.35 -49.14 16.55
N LYS A 5 14.07 -49.32 16.19
CA LYS A 5 13.39 -48.58 15.15
C LYS A 5 11.89 -48.42 15.46
N PRO A 6 11.49 -47.50 16.33
CA PRO A 6 10.22 -46.83 16.15
C PRO A 6 10.22 -45.32 16.41
N VAL A 7 11.25 -44.72 17.03
CA VAL A 7 11.19 -43.31 17.48
C VAL A 7 11.34 -42.33 16.31
N GLU A 8 12.19 -42.63 15.33
CA GLU A 8 12.40 -41.73 14.17
C GLU A 8 11.17 -41.64 13.22
N LEU A 9 10.42 -42.74 13.06
CA LEU A 9 9.23 -42.73 12.19
C LEU A 9 8.08 -41.89 12.74
N ILE A 10 7.87 -41.88 14.06
CA ILE A 10 6.82 -41.09 14.73
C ILE A 10 7.19 -39.60 14.70
N GLY A 11 8.45 -39.25 14.86
CA GLY A 11 8.97 -37.90 14.74
C GLY A 11 8.78 -37.35 13.32
N ASN A 12 9.13 -38.09 12.30
CA ASN A 12 9.01 -37.71 10.90
C ASN A 12 7.54 -37.59 10.45
N ILE A 13 6.62 -38.40 10.95
CA ILE A 13 5.18 -38.31 10.66
C ILE A 13 4.57 -37.07 11.34
N LYS A 14 4.96 -36.76 12.59
CA LYS A 14 4.50 -35.55 13.29
C LYS A 14 5.04 -34.25 12.62
N TYR A 15 6.32 -34.26 12.25
CA TYR A 15 6.92 -33.11 11.54
C TYR A 15 6.26 -32.88 10.18
N GLY A 16 5.96 -33.91 9.41
CA GLY A 16 5.28 -33.78 8.13
C GLY A 16 3.84 -33.23 8.25
N LYS A 17 3.08 -33.59 9.29
CA LYS A 17 1.75 -33.01 9.56
C LYS A 17 1.85 -31.54 10.00
N LEU A 18 2.77 -31.21 10.90
CA LEU A 18 2.99 -29.85 11.36
C LEU A 18 3.48 -28.95 10.22
N GLU A 19 4.38 -29.44 9.38
CA GLU A 19 4.86 -28.72 8.20
C GLU A 19 3.73 -28.38 7.24
N LYS A 20 2.88 -29.36 6.91
CA LYS A 20 1.69 -29.14 6.07
C LYS A 20 0.74 -28.11 6.70
N ALA A 21 0.42 -28.27 7.98
CA ALA A 21 -0.46 -27.33 8.69
C ALA A 21 0.10 -25.93 8.70
N SER A 22 1.41 -25.76 8.98
CA SER A 22 2.07 -24.44 8.99
C SER A 22 2.06 -23.76 7.62
N MET A 23 2.28 -24.52 6.54
CA MET A 23 2.20 -23.99 5.17
C MET A 23 0.77 -23.58 4.78
N VAL A 24 -0.23 -24.33 5.19
CA VAL A 24 -1.64 -23.98 4.97
C VAL A 24 -1.99 -22.72 5.76
N SER A 25 -1.62 -22.64 7.04
CA SER A 25 -1.91 -21.49 7.90
C SER A 25 -1.33 -20.20 7.37
N ILE A 26 -0.04 -20.17 6.98
CA ILE A 26 0.60 -18.94 6.45
C ILE A 26 0.01 -18.54 5.10
N ARG A 27 -0.39 -19.51 4.28
CA ARG A 27 -1.03 -19.27 2.98
C ARG A 27 -2.40 -18.59 3.16
N TRP A 28 -3.22 -19.08 4.08
CA TRP A 28 -4.54 -18.50 4.37
C TRP A 28 -4.40 -17.14 5.06
N ALA A 29 -3.49 -16.99 6.03
CA ALA A 29 -3.22 -15.71 6.68
C ALA A 29 -2.76 -14.66 5.65
N GLY A 30 -1.87 -15.01 4.74
CA GLY A 30 -1.43 -14.14 3.66
C GLY A 30 -2.57 -13.77 2.69
N PHE A 31 -3.43 -14.74 2.34
CA PHE A 31 -4.59 -14.50 1.49
C PHE A 31 -5.58 -13.52 2.15
N LEU A 32 -5.89 -13.73 3.43
CA LEU A 32 -6.79 -12.84 4.19
C LEU A 32 -6.21 -11.43 4.29
N LEU A 33 -4.93 -11.29 4.60
CA LEU A 33 -4.26 -9.99 4.66
C LEU A 33 -4.34 -9.26 3.32
N VAL A 34 -3.95 -9.90 2.21
CA VAL A 34 -3.97 -9.28 0.87
C VAL A 34 -5.38 -8.88 0.47
N THR A 35 -6.39 -9.71 0.77
CA THR A 35 -7.80 -9.40 0.50
C THR A 35 -8.26 -8.20 1.31
N THR A 36 -7.94 -8.14 2.60
CA THR A 36 -8.26 -7.01 3.48
C THR A 36 -7.60 -5.72 2.99
N VAL A 37 -6.29 -5.78 2.68
CA VAL A 37 -5.56 -4.63 2.11
C VAL A 37 -6.22 -4.16 0.81
N TRP A 38 -6.61 -5.08 -0.06
CA TRP A 38 -7.26 -4.71 -1.33
C TRP A 38 -8.61 -4.02 -1.12
N ILE A 39 -9.47 -4.59 -0.28
CA ILE A 39 -10.78 -4.00 0.02
C ILE A 39 -10.59 -2.61 0.64
N SER A 40 -9.73 -2.49 1.65
CA SER A 40 -9.49 -1.25 2.35
C SER A 40 -8.86 -0.17 1.46
N ALA A 41 -7.81 -0.52 0.72
CA ALA A 41 -7.17 0.40 -0.21
C ALA A 41 -8.10 0.78 -1.38
N GLY A 42 -8.96 -0.15 -1.82
CA GLY A 42 -9.99 0.10 -2.81
C GLY A 42 -11.05 1.09 -2.32
N LEU A 43 -11.56 0.94 -1.10
CA LEU A 43 -12.48 1.89 -0.46
C LEU A 43 -11.85 3.27 -0.31
N PHE A 44 -10.59 3.32 0.10
CA PHE A 44 -9.85 4.58 0.16
C PHE A 44 -9.65 5.20 -1.23
N GLY A 45 -9.37 4.41 -2.27
CA GLY A 45 -9.31 4.86 -3.65
C GLY A 45 -10.64 5.45 -4.14
N LEU A 46 -11.76 4.79 -3.83
CA LEU A 46 -13.10 5.31 -4.12
C LEU A 46 -13.39 6.62 -3.38
N TYR A 47 -12.99 6.70 -2.11
CA TYR A 47 -13.08 7.94 -1.35
C TYR A 47 -12.29 9.09 -1.99
N ILE A 48 -11.05 8.81 -2.44
CA ILE A 48 -10.25 9.82 -3.16
C ILE A 48 -11.02 10.33 -4.39
N LEU A 49 -11.55 9.42 -5.20
CA LEU A 49 -12.32 9.82 -6.39
C LEU A 49 -13.58 10.61 -5.99
N ALA A 50 -14.36 10.11 -5.04
CA ALA A 50 -15.59 10.76 -4.62
C ALA A 50 -15.35 12.16 -4.08
N PHE A 51 -14.35 12.36 -3.21
CA PHE A 51 -14.08 13.64 -2.58
C PHE A 51 -13.38 14.64 -3.52
N TYR A 52 -12.28 14.23 -4.14
CA TYR A 52 -11.47 15.15 -4.95
C TYR A 52 -12.07 15.39 -6.34
N ALA A 53 -12.66 14.35 -7.00
CA ALA A 53 -13.28 14.55 -8.29
C ALA A 53 -14.60 15.33 -8.19
N SER A 54 -15.38 15.18 -7.10
CA SER A 54 -16.58 16.00 -6.89
C SER A 54 -16.24 17.47 -6.76
N SER A 55 -15.19 17.78 -5.99
CA SER A 55 -14.70 19.16 -5.82
C SER A 55 -14.25 19.78 -7.16
N LEU A 56 -13.62 18.97 -8.02
CA LEU A 56 -13.22 19.40 -9.35
C LEU A 56 -14.46 19.63 -10.25
N TYR A 57 -15.44 18.74 -10.21
CA TYR A 57 -16.67 18.84 -10.99
C TYR A 57 -17.52 20.04 -10.62
N THR A 58 -17.65 20.33 -9.32
CA THR A 58 -18.39 21.48 -8.80
C THR A 58 -17.60 22.81 -8.88
N GLY A 59 -16.33 22.79 -9.31
CA GLY A 59 -15.46 23.95 -9.34
C GLY A 59 -15.02 24.46 -7.96
N ASN A 60 -15.30 23.72 -6.89
CA ASN A 60 -14.97 24.09 -5.51
C ASN A 60 -13.69 23.38 -5.03
N LEU A 61 -12.55 23.77 -5.57
CA LEU A 61 -11.26 23.18 -5.21
C LEU A 61 -10.79 23.56 -3.79
N GLU A 62 -11.33 24.64 -3.21
CA GLU A 62 -11.04 25.03 -1.82
C GLU A 62 -11.45 23.94 -0.81
N ARG A 63 -12.42 23.09 -1.16
CA ARG A 63 -12.82 21.93 -0.36
C ARG A 63 -11.66 20.95 -0.10
N TRP A 64 -10.64 20.91 -0.96
CA TRP A 64 -9.45 20.07 -0.73
C TRP A 64 -8.71 20.46 0.54
N ASN A 65 -8.72 21.76 0.90
CA ASN A 65 -8.08 22.28 2.10
C ASN A 65 -8.80 21.86 3.40
N ASN A 66 -10.05 21.37 3.33
CA ASN A 66 -10.75 20.85 4.50
C ASN A 66 -10.12 19.55 5.05
N LEU A 67 -9.36 18.85 4.22
CA LEU A 67 -8.66 17.63 4.63
C LEU A 67 -7.21 17.89 5.04
N LEU A 68 -6.55 18.76 4.30
CA LEU A 68 -5.18 19.16 4.55
C LEU A 68 -4.98 20.56 4.00
N GLU A 69 -4.60 21.48 4.86
CA GLU A 69 -4.32 22.85 4.48
C GLU A 69 -3.24 22.94 3.40
N GLY A 70 -3.45 23.85 2.47
CA GLY A 70 -2.49 24.11 1.42
C GLY A 70 -2.50 23.13 0.23
N LEU A 71 -3.47 22.22 0.11
CA LEU A 71 -3.61 21.41 -1.11
C LEU A 71 -4.03 22.23 -2.32
N TYR A 72 -4.88 23.23 -2.11
CA TYR A 72 -5.29 24.18 -3.14
C TYR A 72 -4.94 25.60 -2.74
N GLU A 73 -4.42 26.36 -3.70
CA GLU A 73 -4.15 27.80 -3.55
C GLU A 73 -4.46 28.51 -4.86
N LYS A 74 -5.24 29.60 -4.76
CA LYS A 74 -5.63 30.39 -5.92
C LYS A 74 -4.37 31.03 -6.53
N GLY A 75 -4.16 30.76 -7.83
CA GLY A 75 -2.96 31.23 -8.56
C GLY A 75 -1.84 30.19 -8.67
N SER A 76 -1.87 29.11 -7.91
CA SER A 76 -0.88 28.00 -8.00
C SER A 76 -1.36 26.84 -8.87
N GLY A 77 -1.75 27.14 -10.14
CA GLY A 77 -2.34 26.16 -11.05
C GLY A 77 -1.47 24.93 -11.30
N THR A 78 -0.15 25.09 -11.40
CA THR A 78 0.79 23.98 -11.62
C THR A 78 0.81 23.02 -10.43
N ALA A 79 0.85 23.54 -9.18
CA ALA A 79 0.81 22.68 -7.99
C ALA A 79 -0.54 21.97 -7.87
N THR A 80 -1.65 22.69 -8.09
CA THR A 80 -3.01 22.13 -8.09
C THR A 80 -3.16 21.01 -9.12
N ALA A 81 -2.69 21.21 -10.36
CA ALA A 81 -2.70 20.19 -11.39
C ALA A 81 -1.84 18.96 -11.00
N GLY A 82 -0.66 19.21 -10.45
CA GLY A 82 0.24 18.15 -9.96
C GLY A 82 -0.42 17.29 -8.90
N ILE A 83 -0.96 17.89 -7.85
CA ILE A 83 -1.61 17.14 -6.76
C ILE A 83 -2.91 16.47 -7.22
N GLY A 84 -3.68 17.09 -8.09
CA GLY A 84 -4.88 16.49 -8.69
C GLY A 84 -4.53 15.25 -9.52
N LEU A 85 -3.48 15.31 -10.33
CA LEU A 85 -2.95 14.16 -11.08
C LEU A 85 -2.49 13.05 -10.12
N HIS A 86 -1.79 13.40 -9.04
CA HIS A 86 -1.36 12.48 -8.00
C HIS A 86 -2.56 11.73 -7.38
N PHE A 87 -3.62 12.43 -7.01
CA PHE A 87 -4.81 11.81 -6.41
C PHE A 87 -5.55 10.91 -7.39
N ALA A 88 -5.81 11.37 -8.60
CA ALA A 88 -6.51 10.58 -9.61
C ALA A 88 -5.76 9.28 -9.96
N ALA A 89 -4.47 9.40 -10.24
CA ALA A 89 -3.64 8.24 -10.53
C ALA A 89 -3.44 7.35 -9.30
N GLY A 90 -3.30 7.93 -8.10
CA GLY A 90 -3.21 7.21 -6.84
C GLY A 90 -4.44 6.34 -6.55
N ALA A 91 -5.64 6.85 -6.80
CA ALA A 91 -6.87 6.07 -6.66
C ALA A 91 -6.87 4.84 -7.58
N ILE A 92 -6.46 4.99 -8.84
CA ILE A 92 -6.35 3.88 -9.80
C ILE A 92 -5.35 2.83 -9.30
N ILE A 93 -4.20 3.26 -8.78
CA ILE A 93 -3.17 2.36 -8.23
C ILE A 93 -3.73 1.54 -7.08
N LEU A 94 -4.42 2.16 -6.13
CA LEU A 94 -4.99 1.50 -4.97
C LEU A 94 -6.05 0.47 -5.34
N MET A 95 -6.88 0.76 -6.33
CA MET A 95 -7.90 -0.17 -6.83
C MET A 95 -7.32 -1.34 -7.61
N LEU A 96 -6.30 -1.12 -8.44
CA LEU A 96 -5.78 -2.12 -9.36
C LEU A 96 -4.59 -2.92 -8.82
N GLY A 97 -3.88 -2.41 -7.81
CA GLY A 97 -2.62 -2.99 -7.35
C GLY A 97 -2.74 -4.43 -6.91
N SER A 98 -3.70 -4.75 -6.06
CA SER A 98 -3.88 -6.11 -5.54
C SER A 98 -4.31 -7.11 -6.62
N ILE A 99 -4.99 -6.66 -7.68
CA ILE A 99 -5.37 -7.51 -8.83
C ILE A 99 -4.11 -8.11 -9.48
N GLN A 100 -3.01 -7.34 -9.54
CA GLN A 100 -1.75 -7.77 -10.14
C GLN A 100 -1.06 -8.91 -9.38
N LEU A 101 -1.38 -9.07 -8.09
CA LEU A 101 -0.83 -10.13 -7.25
C LEU A 101 -1.57 -11.46 -7.38
N ILE A 102 -2.78 -11.47 -7.95
CA ILE A 102 -3.63 -12.66 -8.06
C ILE A 102 -3.11 -13.58 -9.19
N GLY A 103 -2.45 -14.69 -8.80
CA GLY A 103 -1.88 -15.66 -9.74
C GLY A 103 -2.92 -16.25 -10.69
N ALA A 104 -4.13 -16.54 -10.21
CA ALA A 104 -5.21 -17.10 -11.02
C ALA A 104 -5.64 -16.16 -12.17
N ILE A 105 -5.63 -14.86 -11.97
CA ILE A 105 -5.92 -13.87 -13.03
C ILE A 105 -4.82 -13.91 -14.10
N ARG A 106 -3.56 -13.91 -13.67
CA ARG A 106 -2.42 -13.99 -14.59
C ARG A 106 -2.43 -15.27 -15.43
N GLU A 107 -2.82 -16.39 -14.83
CA GLU A 107 -2.81 -17.71 -15.50
C GLU A 107 -4.02 -17.89 -16.41
N ARG A 108 -5.22 -17.51 -15.98
CA ARG A 108 -6.47 -17.68 -16.75
C ARG A 108 -6.69 -16.60 -17.80
N ASN A 109 -6.26 -15.36 -17.52
CA ASN A 109 -6.43 -14.23 -18.44
C ASN A 109 -5.17 -13.37 -18.52
N PRO A 110 -4.10 -13.86 -19.21
CA PRO A 110 -2.83 -13.15 -19.31
C PRO A 110 -2.93 -11.83 -20.08
N LEU A 111 -3.91 -11.68 -20.97
CA LEU A 111 -4.13 -10.42 -21.69
C LEU A 111 -4.64 -9.34 -20.73
N PHE A 112 -5.64 -9.66 -19.93
CA PHE A 112 -6.18 -8.76 -18.89
C PHE A 112 -5.07 -8.35 -17.89
N HIS A 113 -4.30 -9.32 -17.36
CA HIS A 113 -3.17 -9.02 -16.47
C HIS A 113 -2.18 -8.03 -17.10
N ARG A 114 -1.84 -8.19 -18.40
CA ARG A 114 -0.93 -7.29 -19.11
C ARG A 114 -1.49 -5.87 -19.26
N TRP A 115 -2.78 -5.74 -19.61
CA TRP A 115 -3.40 -4.43 -19.78
C TRP A 115 -3.55 -3.69 -18.44
N VAL A 116 -4.06 -4.36 -17.42
CA VAL A 116 -4.17 -3.78 -16.07
C VAL A 116 -2.78 -3.46 -15.50
N GLY A 117 -1.77 -4.28 -15.79
CA GLY A 117 -0.38 -4.01 -15.40
C GLY A 117 0.21 -2.77 -16.07
N ARG A 118 -0.07 -2.54 -17.36
CA ARG A 118 0.35 -1.30 -18.05
C ARG A 118 -0.33 -0.08 -17.45
N LEU A 119 -1.64 -0.15 -17.22
CA LEU A 119 -2.39 0.94 -16.58
C LEU A 119 -1.87 1.22 -15.17
N TYR A 120 -1.59 0.17 -14.38
CA TYR A 120 -1.01 0.28 -13.04
C TYR A 120 0.34 0.99 -13.04
N VAL A 121 1.26 0.58 -13.93
CA VAL A 121 2.59 1.21 -14.06
C VAL A 121 2.48 2.66 -14.53
N LEU A 122 1.66 2.93 -15.55
CA LEU A 122 1.43 4.29 -16.04
C LEU A 122 0.87 5.20 -14.94
N SER A 123 -0.16 4.74 -14.21
CA SER A 123 -0.73 5.49 -13.09
C SER A 123 0.30 5.70 -11.97
N SER A 124 1.19 4.72 -11.71
CA SER A 124 2.27 4.89 -10.73
C SER A 124 3.27 5.98 -11.12
N LEU A 125 3.63 6.05 -12.40
CA LEU A 125 4.48 7.12 -12.93
C LEU A 125 3.79 8.48 -12.81
N LEU A 126 2.53 8.58 -13.23
CA LEU A 126 1.76 9.82 -13.16
C LEU A 126 1.55 10.31 -11.73
N ALA A 127 1.23 9.41 -10.80
CA ALA A 127 1.09 9.76 -9.39
C ALA A 127 2.40 10.28 -8.79
N ALA A 128 3.52 9.63 -9.10
CA ALA A 128 4.83 10.05 -8.62
C ALA A 128 5.24 11.41 -9.22
N ILE A 129 5.07 11.61 -10.52
CA ILE A 129 5.38 12.88 -11.20
C ILE A 129 4.50 13.99 -10.63
N GLY A 130 3.19 13.77 -10.50
CA GLY A 130 2.25 14.76 -9.97
C GLY A 130 2.59 15.18 -8.54
N GLY A 131 2.90 14.22 -7.67
CA GLY A 131 3.34 14.49 -6.30
C GLY A 131 4.66 15.26 -6.24
N LEU A 132 5.64 14.89 -7.06
CA LEU A 132 6.94 15.60 -7.12
C LEU A 132 6.78 17.03 -7.66
N ILE A 133 5.94 17.26 -8.67
CA ILE A 133 5.63 18.62 -9.16
C ILE A 133 5.06 19.45 -8.02
N PHE A 134 4.09 18.92 -7.27
CA PHE A 134 3.51 19.63 -6.12
C PHE A 134 4.57 19.99 -5.09
N ILE A 135 5.43 19.05 -4.70
CA ILE A 135 6.48 19.29 -3.69
C ILE A 135 7.48 20.35 -4.17
N VAL A 136 7.90 20.29 -5.43
CA VAL A 136 8.89 21.24 -5.98
C VAL A 136 8.32 22.65 -6.11
N VAL A 137 7.04 22.76 -6.49
CA VAL A 137 6.40 24.08 -6.73
C VAL A 137 5.95 24.73 -5.45
N LYS A 138 5.40 23.95 -4.51
CA LYS A 138 4.77 24.49 -3.31
C LYS A 138 5.36 23.97 -1.99
N GLY A 139 5.88 22.75 -1.97
CA GLY A 139 6.24 22.06 -0.74
C GLY A 139 5.06 21.34 -0.07
N THR A 140 5.37 20.61 1.00
CA THR A 140 4.39 19.97 1.86
C THR A 140 4.15 20.79 3.12
N ILE A 141 3.03 20.51 3.82
CA ILE A 141 2.70 21.17 5.09
C ILE A 141 3.76 20.93 6.18
N GLY A 142 4.42 19.76 6.18
CA GLY A 142 5.44 19.37 7.18
C GLY A 142 6.86 19.82 6.85
N GLY A 143 7.01 20.85 6.03
CA GLY A 143 8.28 21.53 5.79
C GLY A 143 9.37 20.65 5.17
N LEU A 144 10.62 20.93 5.48
CA LEU A 144 11.79 20.34 4.82
C LEU A 144 11.87 18.81 4.97
N VAL A 145 11.63 18.29 6.17
CA VAL A 145 11.78 16.84 6.44
C VAL A 145 10.75 16.04 5.63
N MET A 146 9.50 16.48 5.63
CA MET A 146 8.44 15.86 4.84
C MET A 146 8.68 16.02 3.34
N ASN A 147 9.17 17.16 2.89
CA ASN A 147 9.56 17.38 1.49
C ASN A 147 10.61 16.38 1.05
N ILE A 148 11.65 16.12 1.84
CA ILE A 148 12.71 15.15 1.56
C ILE A 148 12.12 13.72 1.56
N GLY A 149 11.37 13.35 2.60
CA GLY A 149 10.80 12.01 2.74
C GLY A 149 9.87 11.65 1.59
N PHE A 150 8.95 12.57 1.25
CA PHE A 150 7.98 12.35 0.18
C PHE A 150 8.60 12.47 -1.22
N SER A 151 9.63 13.31 -1.40
CA SER A 151 10.39 13.34 -2.66
C SER A 151 11.13 12.03 -2.88
N LEU A 152 11.79 11.49 -1.86
CA LEU A 152 12.44 10.20 -1.94
C LEU A 152 11.45 9.07 -2.25
N TYR A 153 10.28 9.08 -1.61
CA TYR A 153 9.19 8.15 -1.92
C TYR A 153 8.76 8.25 -3.39
N GLY A 154 8.55 9.47 -3.91
CA GLY A 154 8.19 9.69 -5.31
C GLY A 154 9.27 9.18 -6.29
N LEU A 155 10.55 9.44 -6.01
CA LEU A 155 11.66 8.93 -6.81
C LEU A 155 11.75 7.40 -6.80
N LEU A 156 11.59 6.78 -5.63
CA LEU A 156 11.57 5.31 -5.51
C LEU A 156 10.40 4.71 -6.30
N MET A 157 9.24 5.38 -6.28
CA MET A 157 8.07 4.98 -7.06
C MET A 157 8.33 5.04 -8.57
N LEU A 158 8.98 6.12 -9.07
CA LEU A 158 9.40 6.25 -10.47
C LEU A 158 10.35 5.12 -10.89
N ILE A 159 11.36 4.86 -10.07
CA ILE A 159 12.34 3.79 -10.32
C ILE A 159 11.63 2.44 -10.36
N ALA A 160 10.81 2.13 -9.35
CA ALA A 160 10.14 0.84 -9.26
C ALA A 160 9.15 0.62 -10.42
N ALA A 161 8.40 1.63 -10.84
CA ALA A 161 7.49 1.56 -11.97
C ALA A 161 8.24 1.35 -13.29
N THR A 162 9.30 2.13 -13.53
CA THR A 162 10.14 2.02 -14.73
C THR A 162 10.80 0.64 -14.83
N GLU A 163 11.41 0.14 -13.73
CA GLU A 163 12.06 -1.16 -13.72
C GLU A 163 11.05 -2.32 -13.87
N THR A 164 9.85 -2.17 -13.28
CA THR A 164 8.78 -3.14 -13.47
C THR A 164 8.42 -3.29 -14.94
N TYR A 165 8.21 -2.17 -15.65
CA TYR A 165 7.91 -2.17 -17.07
C TYR A 165 9.09 -2.68 -17.92
N ARG A 166 10.29 -2.14 -17.69
CA ARG A 166 11.51 -2.50 -18.43
C ARG A 166 11.79 -3.99 -18.40
N HIS A 167 11.64 -4.61 -17.23
CA HIS A 167 11.87 -6.04 -17.09
C HIS A 167 10.75 -6.89 -17.69
N ALA A 168 9.50 -6.43 -17.65
CA ALA A 168 8.40 -7.08 -18.35
C ALA A 168 8.59 -7.07 -19.86
N ALA A 169 8.91 -5.90 -20.43
CA ALA A 169 9.15 -5.72 -21.87
C ALA A 169 10.34 -6.55 -22.38
N ALA A 170 11.38 -6.72 -21.55
CA ALA A 170 12.55 -7.53 -21.86
C ALA A 170 12.37 -9.03 -21.59
N GLY A 171 11.17 -9.51 -21.19
CA GLY A 171 10.91 -10.93 -20.87
C GLY A 171 11.64 -11.45 -19.62
N ARG A 172 12.23 -10.56 -18.79
CA ARG A 172 12.97 -10.94 -17.57
C ARG A 172 12.03 -11.12 -16.39
N ILE A 173 11.20 -12.15 -16.43
CA ILE A 173 10.05 -12.35 -15.53
C ILE A 173 10.42 -12.36 -14.05
N ASN A 174 11.53 -12.97 -13.64
CA ASN A 174 11.94 -12.98 -12.22
C ASN A 174 12.27 -11.56 -11.71
N LYS A 175 12.96 -10.75 -12.52
CA LYS A 175 13.28 -9.36 -12.19
C LYS A 175 12.02 -8.50 -12.20
N HIS A 176 11.17 -8.66 -13.23
CA HIS A 176 9.86 -8.01 -13.29
C HIS A 176 9.05 -8.25 -12.02
N ARG A 177 8.93 -9.51 -11.58
CA ARG A 177 8.18 -9.87 -10.37
C ARG A 177 8.76 -9.20 -9.11
N ALA A 178 10.08 -9.17 -8.97
CA ALA A 178 10.73 -8.53 -7.84
C ALA A 178 10.46 -7.00 -7.81
N TRP A 179 10.56 -6.33 -8.95
CA TRP A 179 10.26 -4.91 -9.04
C TRP A 179 8.78 -4.58 -8.91
N ALA A 180 7.89 -5.44 -9.42
CA ALA A 180 6.45 -5.28 -9.22
C ALA A 180 6.03 -5.39 -7.74
N LEU A 181 6.69 -6.25 -6.95
CA LEU A 181 6.47 -6.33 -5.51
C LEU A 181 6.95 -5.07 -4.78
N ARG A 182 8.10 -4.51 -5.15
CA ARG A 182 8.59 -3.23 -4.60
C ARG A 182 7.64 -2.09 -4.95
N LEU A 183 7.19 -2.03 -6.20
CA LEU A 183 6.22 -1.03 -6.65
C LEU A 183 4.90 -1.14 -5.86
N TYR A 184 4.41 -2.36 -5.63
CA TYR A 184 3.21 -2.57 -4.83
C TYR A 184 3.39 -2.13 -3.37
N ALA A 185 4.53 -2.45 -2.76
CA ALA A 185 4.84 -2.04 -1.39
C ALA A 185 4.88 -0.51 -1.23
N LEU A 186 5.42 0.19 -2.22
CA LEU A 186 5.37 1.65 -2.28
C LEU A 186 3.94 2.15 -2.48
N ALA A 187 3.21 1.57 -3.42
CA ALA A 187 1.87 2.02 -3.81
C ALA A 187 0.86 2.00 -2.65
N ILE A 188 0.91 0.98 -1.79
CA ILE A 188 0.05 0.91 -0.60
C ILE A 188 0.51 1.86 0.52
N GLY A 189 1.70 2.43 0.43
CA GLY A 189 2.26 3.31 1.47
C GLY A 189 1.39 4.52 1.76
N SER A 190 0.82 5.16 0.73
CA SER A 190 -0.05 6.33 0.90
C SER A 190 -1.33 6.04 1.68
N TRP A 191 -1.90 4.84 1.53
CA TRP A 191 -3.03 4.36 2.32
C TRP A 191 -2.60 4.03 3.75
N LEU A 192 -1.46 3.33 3.93
CA LEU A 192 -0.90 3.03 5.25
C LEU A 192 -0.57 4.30 6.04
N TYR A 193 0.00 5.32 5.41
CA TYR A 193 0.27 6.61 6.04
C TYR A 193 -0.95 7.17 6.77
N ARG A 194 -2.13 7.11 6.16
CA ARG A 194 -3.37 7.58 6.76
C ARG A 194 -3.88 6.67 7.87
N MET A 195 -3.75 5.35 7.70
CA MET A 195 -4.08 4.39 8.75
C MET A 195 -3.20 4.60 9.98
N ASP A 196 -1.89 4.74 9.77
CA ASP A 196 -0.92 4.94 10.86
C ASP A 196 -1.21 6.23 11.64
N TYR A 197 -1.50 7.34 10.94
CA TYR A 197 -1.90 8.59 11.60
C TYR A 197 -3.22 8.43 12.38
N GLY A 198 -4.24 7.84 11.78
CA GLY A 198 -5.52 7.64 12.44
C GLY A 198 -5.40 6.82 13.71
N PHE A 199 -4.65 5.73 13.68
CA PHE A 199 -4.40 4.92 14.87
C PHE A 199 -3.55 5.65 15.90
N TRP A 200 -2.50 6.36 15.47
CA TRP A 200 -1.63 7.10 16.39
C TRP A 200 -2.40 8.19 17.14
N LEU A 201 -3.18 8.98 16.42
CA LEU A 201 -4.00 10.02 17.02
C LEU A 201 -5.00 9.45 18.05
N GLN A 202 -5.63 8.32 17.75
CA GLN A 202 -6.60 7.71 18.66
C GLN A 202 -5.95 7.01 19.87
N LEU A 203 -4.82 6.34 19.69
CA LEU A 203 -4.18 5.55 20.75
C LEU A 203 -3.29 6.38 21.67
N THR A 204 -2.71 7.48 21.18
CA THR A 204 -1.72 8.28 21.89
C THR A 204 -2.15 9.72 22.12
N ASN A 205 -3.39 10.10 21.73
CA ASN A 205 -3.85 11.49 21.70
C ASN A 205 -2.89 12.41 20.90
N GLY A 206 -2.27 11.87 19.85
CA GLY A 206 -1.38 12.63 18.99
C GLY A 206 -0.01 12.93 19.56
N PHE A 207 0.49 12.10 20.48
CA PHE A 207 1.84 12.30 21.05
C PHE A 207 2.89 12.50 19.96
N GLY A 208 3.60 13.62 20.00
CA GLY A 208 4.65 13.96 19.04
C GLY A 208 4.17 14.46 17.67
N HIS A 209 2.84 14.53 17.43
CA HIS A 209 2.27 15.17 16.26
C HIS A 209 2.02 16.66 16.51
N LEU A 210 2.31 17.51 15.53
CA LEU A 210 1.99 18.93 15.53
C LEU A 210 1.03 19.25 14.38
N HIS A 211 0.22 20.30 14.55
CA HIS A 211 -0.78 20.70 13.54
C HIS A 211 -0.15 21.06 12.18
N ASN A 212 1.05 21.61 12.19
CA ASN A 212 1.85 21.89 11.00
C ASN A 212 2.64 20.69 10.46
N PHE A 213 2.46 19.49 11.01
CA PHE A 213 3.17 18.26 10.64
C PHE A 213 4.71 18.32 10.76
N GLU A 214 5.24 19.14 11.65
CA GLU A 214 6.68 19.26 11.92
C GLU A 214 7.11 18.61 13.25
N GLY A 215 6.22 17.87 13.88
CA GLY A 215 6.52 17.17 15.13
C GLY A 215 7.46 15.96 14.92
N PRO A 216 8.03 15.42 16.02
CA PRO A 216 8.91 14.26 15.94
C PRO A 216 8.21 13.01 15.37
N PHE A 217 6.93 12.80 15.65
CA PHE A 217 6.14 11.74 15.02
C PHE A 217 5.98 11.98 13.52
N ASP A 218 5.69 13.20 13.10
CA ASP A 218 5.49 13.58 11.71
C ASP A 218 6.79 13.40 10.89
N SER A 219 7.91 13.78 11.48
CA SER A 219 9.24 13.59 10.89
C SER A 219 9.55 12.11 10.68
N LEU A 220 9.26 11.26 11.66
CA LEU A 220 9.40 9.81 11.54
C LEU A 220 8.48 9.26 10.45
N MET A 221 7.21 9.65 10.45
CA MET A 221 6.20 9.19 9.51
C MET A 221 6.49 9.59 8.07
N SER A 222 7.26 10.65 7.84
CA SER A 222 7.71 11.05 6.50
C SER A 222 8.51 9.96 5.76
N PHE A 223 9.04 8.97 6.49
CA PHE A 223 9.77 7.82 5.96
C PHE A 223 9.14 6.48 6.35
N PHE A 224 8.52 6.39 7.50
CA PHE A 224 8.04 5.13 8.08
C PHE A 224 6.95 4.47 7.23
N PHE A 225 6.11 5.23 6.55
CA PHE A 225 5.00 4.69 5.76
C PHE A 225 5.42 3.87 4.53
N TYR A 226 6.68 3.95 4.09
CA TYR A 226 7.17 3.18 2.92
C TYR A 226 8.46 2.38 3.19
N VAL A 227 9.36 2.84 4.05
CA VAL A 227 10.65 2.16 4.30
C VAL A 227 10.45 0.77 4.90
N PRO A 228 9.67 0.57 5.97
CA PRO A 228 9.41 -0.77 6.50
C PRO A 228 8.77 -1.71 5.47
N ASN A 229 7.85 -1.20 4.64
CA ASN A 229 7.20 -2.00 3.60
C ASN A 229 8.21 -2.51 2.57
N LEU A 230 9.15 -1.65 2.16
CA LEU A 230 10.25 -2.04 1.25
C LEU A 230 11.17 -3.06 1.89
N LEU A 231 11.53 -2.90 3.17
CA LEU A 231 12.36 -3.86 3.90
C LEU A 231 11.67 -5.23 3.99
N VAL A 232 10.39 -5.28 4.35
CA VAL A 232 9.62 -6.52 4.40
C VAL A 232 9.58 -7.21 3.03
N VAL A 233 9.32 -6.44 1.98
CA VAL A 233 9.30 -6.99 0.61
C VAL A 233 10.69 -7.47 0.17
N GLU A 234 11.75 -6.76 0.51
CA GLU A 234 13.11 -7.17 0.18
C GLU A 234 13.50 -8.47 0.89
N ILE A 235 13.15 -8.61 2.18
CA ILE A 235 13.31 -9.86 2.94
C ILE A 235 12.51 -10.98 2.26
N PHE A 236 11.26 -10.73 1.88
CA PHE A 236 10.42 -11.71 1.18
C PHE A 236 11.02 -12.16 -0.15
N ILE A 237 11.53 -11.22 -0.97
CA ILE A 237 12.15 -11.52 -2.26
C ILE A 237 13.39 -12.41 -2.07
N ARG A 238 14.22 -12.11 -1.06
CA ARG A 238 15.47 -12.84 -0.79
C ARG A 238 15.23 -14.19 -0.11
N SER A 239 14.27 -14.27 0.82
CA SER A 239 13.97 -15.49 1.57
C SER A 239 13.23 -16.57 0.79
N ARG A 240 12.74 -16.25 -0.40
CA ARG A 240 11.89 -17.14 -1.20
C ARG A 240 12.48 -18.50 -1.50
N ASN A 241 13.80 -18.64 -1.47
CA ASN A 241 14.52 -19.88 -1.78
C ASN A 241 14.91 -20.68 -0.52
N TYR A 242 14.59 -20.18 0.68
CA TYR A 242 14.93 -20.85 1.93
C TYR A 242 13.73 -21.65 2.46
N LYS A 243 14.02 -22.86 2.97
CA LYS A 243 13.02 -23.62 3.74
C LYS A 243 12.86 -22.96 5.10
N ILE A 244 11.63 -22.59 5.42
CA ILE A 244 11.29 -21.96 6.70
C ILE A 244 10.81 -23.02 7.66
N PHE A 245 11.27 -23.01 8.92
CA PHE A 245 10.85 -23.94 9.95
C PHE A 245 9.34 -23.81 10.23
N PRO A 246 8.61 -24.93 10.50
CA PRO A 246 7.18 -24.92 10.72
C PRO A 246 6.70 -23.98 11.82
N LEU A 247 7.45 -23.86 12.91
CA LEU A 247 7.12 -22.92 14.01
C LEU A 247 7.21 -21.45 13.57
N LEU A 248 8.20 -21.11 12.74
CA LEU A 248 8.33 -19.76 12.21
C LEU A 248 7.20 -19.41 11.24
N ASN A 249 6.74 -20.40 10.44
CA ASN A 249 5.55 -20.24 9.60
C ASN A 249 4.28 -19.98 10.44
N LEU A 250 4.09 -20.70 11.55
CA LEU A 250 2.94 -20.51 12.44
C LEU A 250 3.00 -19.13 13.14
N PHE A 251 4.17 -18.73 13.63
CA PHE A 251 4.37 -17.40 14.20
C PHE A 251 4.08 -16.30 13.17
N SER A 252 4.60 -16.45 11.94
CA SER A 252 4.32 -15.53 10.84
C SER A 252 2.83 -15.48 10.49
N ALA A 253 2.15 -16.63 10.47
CA ALA A 253 0.71 -16.69 10.23
C ALA A 253 -0.08 -15.96 11.31
N LEU A 254 0.28 -16.13 12.59
CA LEU A 254 -0.34 -15.41 13.70
C LEU A 254 -0.13 -13.90 13.56
N LEU A 255 1.09 -13.45 13.24
CA LEU A 255 1.39 -12.06 13.01
C LEU A 255 0.55 -11.47 11.86
N LEU A 256 0.47 -12.17 10.71
CA LEU A 256 -0.34 -11.74 9.57
C LEU A 256 -1.84 -11.67 9.92
N LEU A 257 -2.36 -12.60 10.70
CA LEU A 257 -3.76 -12.57 11.17
C LEU A 257 -4.01 -11.40 12.12
N SER A 258 -3.07 -11.10 13.03
CA SER A 258 -3.16 -9.94 13.93
C SER A 258 -3.15 -8.63 13.13
N MET A 259 -2.28 -8.50 12.13
CA MET A 259 -2.27 -7.36 11.21
C MET A 259 -3.58 -7.26 10.42
N THR A 260 -4.13 -8.39 9.97
CA THR A 260 -5.43 -8.42 9.27
C THR A 260 -6.54 -7.91 10.15
N ALA A 261 -6.63 -8.37 11.39
CA ALA A 261 -7.65 -7.91 12.36
C ALA A 261 -7.53 -6.41 12.64
N PHE A 262 -6.30 -5.92 12.83
CA PHE A 262 -6.02 -4.49 13.01
C PHE A 262 -6.47 -3.66 11.80
N LEU A 263 -6.13 -4.08 10.59
CA LEU A 263 -6.54 -3.39 9.37
C LEU A 263 -8.06 -3.44 9.13
N LEU A 264 -8.73 -4.54 9.46
CA LEU A 264 -10.19 -4.63 9.39
C LEU A 264 -10.85 -3.63 10.33
N LEU A 265 -10.34 -3.52 11.56
CA LEU A 265 -10.83 -2.57 12.55
C LEU A 265 -10.64 -1.12 12.04
N GLY A 266 -9.44 -0.79 11.55
CA GLY A 266 -9.17 0.52 10.96
C GLY A 266 -10.07 0.82 9.76
N THR A 267 -10.22 -0.14 8.84
CA THR A 267 -11.11 0.00 7.68
C THR A 267 -12.55 0.30 8.09
N TYR A 268 -13.04 -0.41 9.11
CA TYR A 268 -14.39 -0.17 9.64
C TYR A 268 -14.55 1.27 10.16
N TYR A 269 -13.64 1.74 11.02
CA TYR A 269 -13.73 3.08 11.59
C TYR A 269 -13.54 4.18 10.53
N PHE A 270 -12.55 4.05 9.65
CA PHE A 270 -12.34 5.02 8.57
C PHE A 270 -13.51 5.07 7.59
N THR A 271 -14.08 3.90 7.24
CA THR A 271 -15.25 3.86 6.34
C THR A 271 -16.47 4.48 7.02
N ARG A 272 -16.70 4.19 8.29
CA ARG A 272 -17.85 4.73 9.02
C ARG A 272 -17.77 6.24 9.21
N LEU A 273 -16.58 6.78 9.53
CA LEU A 273 -16.43 8.18 9.95
C LEU A 273 -16.04 9.13 8.80
N TYR A 274 -15.31 8.64 7.81
CA TYR A 274 -14.72 9.51 6.79
C TYR A 274 -15.04 9.07 5.35
N TRP A 275 -14.71 7.83 4.97
CA TRP A 275 -14.81 7.42 3.58
C TRP A 275 -16.25 7.19 3.12
N GLY A 276 -17.04 6.51 3.94
CA GLY A 276 -18.43 6.18 3.62
C GLY A 276 -19.30 7.41 3.36
N PRO A 277 -19.34 8.39 4.27
CA PRO A 277 -20.11 9.61 4.05
C PRO A 277 -19.78 10.32 2.74
N ALA A 278 -18.48 10.50 2.42
CA ALA A 278 -18.06 11.15 1.19
C ALA A 278 -18.40 10.33 -0.08
N ILE A 279 -18.29 8.99 0.00
CA ILE A 279 -18.67 8.10 -1.10
C ILE A 279 -20.20 8.14 -1.31
N LEU A 280 -20.98 8.10 -0.24
CA LEU A 280 -22.46 8.15 -0.33
C LEU A 280 -22.94 9.51 -0.85
N GLU A 281 -22.36 10.62 -0.40
CA GLU A 281 -22.63 11.97 -0.93
C GLU A 281 -22.44 12.01 -2.45
N TRP A 282 -21.34 11.44 -2.95
CA TRP A 282 -21.08 11.35 -4.38
C TRP A 282 -22.18 10.57 -5.15
N PHE A 283 -22.60 9.41 -4.63
CA PHE A 283 -23.60 8.57 -5.28
C PHE A 283 -25.05 9.08 -5.15
N SER A 284 -25.35 9.86 -4.11
CA SER A 284 -26.69 10.46 -3.93
C SER A 284 -26.96 11.66 -4.86
N GLY A 285 -25.93 12.09 -5.59
CA GLY A 285 -26.03 13.17 -6.57
C GLY A 285 -26.21 14.52 -5.90
N PHE A 286 -25.14 15.05 -5.37
CA PHE A 286 -25.03 16.40 -4.84
C PHE A 286 -26.31 17.02 -4.23
#